data_6a5bbb5e1b5c95c534d26af7a595e689
#
_entry.id   6a5bbb5e1b5c95c534d26af7a595e689
#
_cell.length_a   1.000
_cell.length_b   1.000
_cell.length_c   1.000
_cell.angle_alpha   90.00
_cell.angle_beta   90.00
_cell.angle_gamma   90.00
#
_symmetry.space_group_name_H-M   'P 1'
#
loop_
_entity.id
_entity.type
_entity.pdbx_description
1 polymer ?
#
loop_
_entity_poly.entity_id
_entity_poly.type
_entity_poly.pdbx_seq_one_letter_code
_entity_poly.pdbx_strand_id
1 'polypeptide(L)'
;MWILYAFGSALFAGLTAVLAKCGIRKTNSTVATAIRTIVVLAFSWLMVFIVGSQERLSAISEKTLLFLILSGLATGASWLCYFRALQIGDINKVVPVDKSSTVLTILLAVIFLHESLSIAKGAGIVLLAAGTYLMIEKKQSDGAAKAGSSWLLYAAGSAVFASLTSILGKIGISGVESNLGTAIRTGVVLVMSWMMVFVTGKGKLLRAVPKNELVFICLSGLATGGSWLCYYKALQDGPASVVAPIDKLSILVTILFSWLVFHEKLTKKSAAGLVAVVGGTLLMLL
;
A
#
# COMPACT_ATOMS: atom_id res chain seq x y z
N MET A 1 7.98 -20.75 0.10
CA MET A 1 8.81 -19.54 -0.14
C MET A 1 8.02 -18.24 -0.18
N TRP A 2 6.86 -18.17 -0.88
CA TRP A 2 6.06 -16.93 -0.99
C TRP A 2 5.62 -16.33 0.36
N ILE A 3 5.33 -17.16 1.37
CA ILE A 3 4.98 -16.70 2.73
C ILE A 3 6.11 -15.85 3.34
N LEU A 4 7.37 -16.24 3.19
CA LEU A 4 8.51 -15.47 3.68
C LEU A 4 8.59 -14.09 3.00
N TYR A 5 8.34 -14.03 1.70
CA TYR A 5 8.27 -12.77 0.97
C TYR A 5 7.08 -11.92 1.45
N ALA A 6 5.91 -12.50 1.72
CA ALA A 6 4.76 -11.78 2.25
C ALA A 6 5.05 -11.16 3.63
N PHE A 7 5.67 -11.91 4.55
CA PHE A 7 6.11 -11.37 5.84
C PHE A 7 7.25 -10.34 5.70
N GLY A 8 8.18 -10.56 4.77
CA GLY A 8 9.21 -9.57 4.43
C GLY A 8 8.59 -8.26 3.95
N SER A 9 7.56 -8.34 3.09
CA SER A 9 6.80 -7.17 2.66
C SER A 9 6.19 -6.44 3.85
N ALA A 10 5.51 -7.15 4.76
CA ALA A 10 4.91 -6.57 5.95
C ALA A 10 5.94 -5.87 6.85
N LEU A 11 7.11 -6.49 7.06
CA LEU A 11 8.20 -5.90 7.83
C LEU A 11 8.67 -4.57 7.22
N PHE A 12 9.02 -4.59 5.93
CA PHE A 12 9.48 -3.38 5.23
C PHE A 12 8.38 -2.33 5.11
N ALA A 13 7.11 -2.71 4.95
CA ALA A 13 5.99 -1.78 4.94
C ALA A 13 5.82 -1.07 6.31
N GLY A 14 6.00 -1.80 7.41
CA GLY A 14 6.00 -1.22 8.74
C GLY A 14 7.17 -0.25 8.96
N LEU A 15 8.37 -0.61 8.54
CA LEU A 15 9.54 0.28 8.56
C LEU A 15 9.31 1.53 7.71
N THR A 16 8.70 1.37 6.52
CA THR A 16 8.31 2.50 5.67
C THR A 16 7.42 3.49 6.41
N ALA A 17 6.40 3.00 7.12
CA ALA A 17 5.46 3.86 7.85
C ALA A 17 6.16 4.66 8.96
N VAL A 18 7.05 4.03 9.72
CA VAL A 18 7.82 4.68 10.79
C VAL A 18 8.77 5.74 10.22
N LEU A 19 9.57 5.38 9.23
CA LEU A 19 10.53 6.29 8.60
C LEU A 19 9.80 7.45 7.91
N ALA A 20 8.67 7.19 7.24
CA ALA A 20 7.84 8.22 6.65
C ALA A 20 7.30 9.20 7.71
N LYS A 21 6.85 8.71 8.88
CA LYS A 21 6.40 9.57 9.99
C LYS A 21 7.50 10.53 10.44
N CYS A 22 8.75 10.09 10.44
CA CYS A 22 9.90 10.97 10.73
C CYS A 22 10.18 11.97 9.61
N GLY A 23 9.99 11.56 8.35
CA GLY A 23 10.28 12.38 7.16
C GLY A 23 9.19 13.37 6.74
N ILE A 24 8.01 13.33 7.37
CA ILE A 24 6.87 14.20 7.01
C ILE A 24 6.43 15.15 8.13
N ARG A 25 7.31 15.49 9.06
CA ARG A 25 6.97 16.40 10.16
C ARG A 25 6.65 17.83 9.67
N LYS A 26 7.45 18.33 8.73
CA LYS A 26 7.29 19.64 8.07
C LYS A 26 7.05 19.49 6.56
N THR A 27 7.52 18.41 5.96
CA THR A 27 7.38 18.14 4.53
C THR A 27 5.95 17.70 4.19
N ASN A 28 5.41 18.26 3.11
CA ASN A 28 4.09 17.85 2.61
C ASN A 28 4.13 16.37 2.15
N SER A 29 3.13 15.58 2.57
CA SER A 29 3.08 14.15 2.31
C SER A 29 3.06 13.77 0.83
N THR A 30 2.43 14.59 -0.04
CA THR A 30 2.42 14.38 -1.49
C THR A 30 3.82 14.51 -2.08
N VAL A 31 4.55 15.58 -1.66
CA VAL A 31 5.94 15.83 -2.08
C VAL A 31 6.86 14.72 -1.58
N ALA A 32 6.73 14.34 -0.30
CA ALA A 32 7.51 13.25 0.28
C ALA A 32 7.26 11.92 -0.47
N THR A 33 6.01 11.64 -0.87
CA THR A 33 5.67 10.43 -1.64
C THR A 33 6.32 10.45 -3.02
N ALA A 34 6.30 11.59 -3.73
CA ALA A 34 6.94 11.69 -5.05
C ALA A 34 8.46 11.51 -4.97
N ILE A 35 9.14 12.14 -3.99
CA ILE A 35 10.57 11.97 -3.77
C ILE A 35 10.89 10.50 -3.43
N ARG A 36 10.14 9.90 -2.50
CA ARG A 36 10.29 8.51 -2.12
C ARG A 36 10.17 7.57 -3.31
N THR A 37 9.24 7.83 -4.23
CA THR A 37 9.01 6.96 -5.39
C THR A 37 10.22 6.97 -6.36
N ILE A 38 11.00 8.06 -6.42
CA ILE A 38 12.29 8.05 -7.15
C ILE A 38 13.23 7.01 -6.56
N VAL A 39 13.37 7.00 -5.23
CA VAL A 39 14.25 6.05 -4.53
C VAL A 39 13.76 4.61 -4.71
N VAL A 40 12.44 4.40 -4.64
CA VAL A 40 11.83 3.08 -4.91
C VAL A 40 12.18 2.59 -6.32
N LEU A 41 12.05 3.47 -7.33
CA LEU A 41 12.38 3.11 -8.71
C LEU A 41 13.85 2.78 -8.88
N ALA A 42 14.74 3.64 -8.37
CA ALA A 42 16.19 3.42 -8.43
C ALA A 42 16.59 2.09 -7.77
N PHE A 43 16.02 1.80 -6.59
CA PHE A 43 16.26 0.55 -5.89
C PHE A 43 15.71 -0.66 -6.65
N SER A 44 14.51 -0.55 -7.23
CA SER A 44 13.92 -1.63 -8.03
C SER A 44 14.79 -1.95 -9.26
N TRP A 45 15.28 -0.95 -9.99
CA TRP A 45 16.19 -1.15 -11.11
C TRP A 45 17.55 -1.71 -10.68
N LEU A 46 18.08 -1.26 -9.53
CA LEU A 46 19.30 -1.86 -8.97
C LEU A 46 19.13 -3.37 -8.78
N MET A 47 17.98 -3.81 -8.23
CA MET A 47 17.69 -5.24 -8.07
C MET A 47 17.52 -5.96 -9.40
N VAL A 48 16.94 -5.32 -10.42
CA VAL A 48 16.86 -5.87 -11.80
C VAL A 48 18.26 -6.16 -12.34
N PHE A 49 19.22 -5.23 -12.16
CA PHE A 49 20.61 -5.42 -12.62
C PHE A 49 21.35 -6.48 -11.80
N ILE A 50 21.15 -6.53 -10.47
CA ILE A 50 21.79 -7.55 -9.61
C ILE A 50 21.33 -8.96 -10.00
N VAL A 51 20.04 -9.13 -10.30
CA VAL A 51 19.46 -10.43 -10.69
C VAL A 51 19.71 -10.75 -12.17
N GLY A 52 20.14 -9.77 -12.98
CA GLY A 52 20.38 -9.96 -14.42
C GLY A 52 19.10 -10.07 -15.26
N SER A 53 17.97 -9.58 -14.73
CA SER A 53 16.67 -9.73 -15.41
C SER A 53 16.42 -8.69 -16.51
N GLN A 54 17.30 -7.70 -16.69
CA GLN A 54 17.23 -6.69 -17.76
C GLN A 54 17.26 -7.31 -19.17
N GLU A 55 17.92 -8.45 -19.34
CA GLU A 55 17.99 -9.15 -20.62
C GLU A 55 16.62 -9.64 -21.11
N ARG A 56 15.67 -9.82 -20.18
CA ARG A 56 14.31 -10.26 -20.48
C ARG A 56 13.36 -9.13 -20.84
N LEU A 57 13.84 -7.88 -20.88
CA LEU A 57 12.99 -6.72 -21.16
C LEU A 57 12.30 -6.81 -22.54
N SER A 58 13.05 -7.26 -23.55
CA SER A 58 12.52 -7.43 -24.92
C SER A 58 11.59 -8.62 -25.09
N ALA A 59 11.58 -9.54 -24.15
CA ALA A 59 10.74 -10.74 -24.17
C ALA A 59 9.40 -10.57 -23.44
N ILE A 60 9.13 -9.38 -22.89
CA ILE A 60 7.88 -9.10 -22.15
C ILE A 60 6.72 -9.04 -23.14
N SER A 61 5.67 -9.83 -22.91
CA SER A 61 4.47 -9.79 -23.73
C SER A 61 3.71 -8.48 -23.56
N GLU A 62 3.04 -8.01 -24.62
CA GLU A 62 2.20 -6.82 -24.58
C GLU A 62 1.13 -6.92 -23.48
N LYS A 63 0.55 -8.10 -23.29
CA LYS A 63 -0.43 -8.38 -22.24
C LYS A 63 0.17 -8.12 -20.85
N THR A 64 1.34 -8.65 -20.57
CA THR A 64 2.09 -8.44 -19.31
C THR A 64 2.34 -6.95 -19.07
N LEU A 65 2.86 -6.25 -20.08
CA LEU A 65 3.14 -4.82 -20.00
C LEU A 65 1.87 -4.01 -19.72
N LEU A 66 0.78 -4.32 -20.43
CA LEU A 66 -0.51 -3.67 -20.21
C LEU A 66 -0.99 -3.80 -18.76
N PHE A 67 -0.96 -5.02 -18.19
CA PHE A 67 -1.41 -5.25 -16.81
C PHE A 67 -0.50 -4.56 -15.78
N LEU A 68 0.81 -4.50 -15.99
CA LEU A 68 1.74 -3.77 -15.14
C LEU A 68 1.47 -2.26 -15.18
N ILE A 69 1.25 -1.70 -16.37
CA ILE A 69 0.88 -0.28 -16.54
C ILE A 69 -0.46 0.00 -15.85
N LEU A 70 -1.48 -0.81 -16.10
CA LEU A 70 -2.80 -0.64 -15.46
C LEU A 70 -2.72 -0.73 -13.94
N SER A 71 -1.89 -1.63 -13.40
CA SER A 71 -1.64 -1.71 -11.95
C SER A 71 -0.99 -0.44 -11.41
N GLY A 72 -0.01 0.12 -12.12
CA GLY A 72 0.62 1.39 -11.75
C GLY A 72 -0.35 2.57 -11.79
N LEU A 73 -1.15 2.66 -12.85
CA LEU A 73 -2.21 3.68 -12.99
C LEU A 73 -3.27 3.55 -11.90
N ALA A 74 -3.71 2.31 -11.58
CA ALA A 74 -4.64 2.06 -10.49
C ALA A 74 -4.09 2.53 -9.15
N THR A 75 -2.78 2.35 -8.88
CA THR A 75 -2.13 2.89 -7.68
C THR A 75 -2.26 4.42 -7.62
N GLY A 76 -1.93 5.10 -8.70
CA GLY A 76 -2.04 6.56 -8.78
C GLY A 76 -3.48 7.05 -8.64
N ALA A 77 -4.43 6.39 -9.30
CA ALA A 77 -5.86 6.71 -9.19
C ALA A 77 -6.39 6.51 -7.76
N SER A 78 -5.97 5.43 -7.09
CA SER A 78 -6.28 5.21 -5.68
C SER A 78 -5.78 6.38 -4.81
N TRP A 79 -4.55 6.82 -4.98
CA TRP A 79 -3.99 7.94 -4.21
C TRP A 79 -4.73 9.26 -4.48
N LEU A 80 -5.04 9.56 -5.74
CA LEU A 80 -5.81 10.76 -6.10
C LEU A 80 -7.20 10.75 -5.43
N CYS A 81 -7.89 9.63 -5.50
CA CYS A 81 -9.20 9.47 -4.86
C CYS A 81 -9.09 9.58 -3.33
N TYR A 82 -8.11 8.92 -2.71
CA TYR A 82 -7.89 8.96 -1.27
C TYR A 82 -7.63 10.37 -0.75
N PHE A 83 -6.68 11.07 -1.37
CA PHE A 83 -6.37 12.44 -0.95
C PHE A 83 -7.53 13.40 -1.19
N ARG A 84 -8.32 13.20 -2.26
CA ARG A 84 -9.52 14.01 -2.49
C ARG A 84 -10.59 13.71 -1.44
N ALA A 85 -10.81 12.44 -1.10
CA ALA A 85 -11.72 12.06 -0.03
C ALA A 85 -11.33 12.70 1.30
N LEU A 86 -10.02 12.72 1.65
CA LEU A 86 -9.52 13.36 2.87
C LEU A 86 -9.68 14.88 2.89
N GLN A 87 -9.65 15.53 1.72
CA GLN A 87 -9.85 16.99 1.64
C GLN A 87 -11.29 17.41 1.91
N ILE A 88 -12.27 16.58 1.52
CA ILE A 88 -13.69 16.94 1.56
C ILE A 88 -14.50 16.14 2.58
N GLY A 89 -13.92 15.12 3.18
CA GLY A 89 -14.55 14.21 4.13
C GLY A 89 -13.86 14.16 5.48
N ASP A 90 -14.56 13.58 6.45
CA ASP A 90 -13.98 13.29 7.77
C ASP A 90 -13.02 12.08 7.66
N ILE A 91 -11.81 12.25 8.14
CA ILE A 91 -10.77 11.21 8.14
C ILE A 91 -11.24 9.91 8.82
N ASN A 92 -12.04 10.03 9.89
CA ASN A 92 -12.57 8.89 10.64
C ASN A 92 -13.59 8.06 9.83
N LYS A 93 -14.15 8.64 8.74
CA LYS A 93 -15.05 7.97 7.80
C LYS A 93 -14.32 7.50 6.55
N VAL A 94 -13.39 8.31 6.04
CA VAL A 94 -12.64 8.02 4.81
C VAL A 94 -11.72 6.81 5.00
N VAL A 95 -10.95 6.77 6.10
CA VAL A 95 -9.96 5.70 6.35
C VAL A 95 -10.58 4.31 6.42
N PRO A 96 -11.71 4.06 7.12
CA PRO A 96 -12.37 2.76 7.11
C PRO A 96 -12.75 2.29 5.71
N VAL A 97 -13.31 3.20 4.90
CA VAL A 97 -13.72 2.88 3.54
C VAL A 97 -12.51 2.51 2.67
N ASP A 98 -11.43 3.27 2.75
CA ASP A 98 -10.18 2.96 2.04
C ASP A 98 -9.59 1.60 2.47
N LYS A 99 -9.59 1.30 3.78
CA LYS A 99 -9.08 0.03 4.31
C LYS A 99 -9.92 -1.19 3.90
N SER A 100 -11.18 -1.00 3.50
CA SER A 100 -12.01 -2.07 2.91
C SER A 100 -11.42 -2.62 1.60
N SER A 101 -10.45 -1.92 1.00
CA SER A 101 -9.71 -2.39 -0.18
C SER A 101 -9.11 -3.79 -0.01
N THR A 102 -8.71 -4.17 1.21
CA THR A 102 -8.19 -5.52 1.47
C THR A 102 -9.27 -6.58 1.27
N VAL A 103 -10.46 -6.34 1.80
CA VAL A 103 -11.63 -7.22 1.61
C VAL A 103 -11.99 -7.29 0.12
N LEU A 104 -12.01 -6.14 -0.57
CA LEU A 104 -12.25 -6.10 -2.02
C LEU A 104 -11.18 -6.86 -2.79
N THR A 105 -9.90 -6.78 -2.42
CA THR A 105 -8.81 -7.56 -3.04
C THR A 105 -9.07 -9.05 -2.94
N ILE A 106 -9.51 -9.54 -1.77
CA ILE A 106 -9.80 -10.95 -1.56
C ILE A 106 -10.99 -11.37 -2.44
N LEU A 107 -12.07 -10.58 -2.45
CA LEU A 107 -13.24 -10.87 -3.28
C LEU A 107 -12.90 -10.89 -4.77
N LEU A 108 -12.12 -9.90 -5.23
CA LEU A 108 -11.65 -9.85 -6.62
C LEU A 108 -10.70 -11.02 -6.96
N ALA A 109 -9.87 -11.47 -6.01
CA ALA A 109 -9.01 -12.64 -6.20
C ALA A 109 -9.85 -13.92 -6.39
N VAL A 110 -10.92 -14.09 -5.62
CA VAL A 110 -11.85 -15.22 -5.81
C VAL A 110 -12.53 -15.14 -7.18
N ILE A 111 -13.02 -13.97 -7.58
CA ILE A 111 -13.80 -13.79 -8.82
C ILE A 111 -12.90 -13.87 -10.06
N PHE A 112 -11.79 -13.13 -10.10
CA PHE A 112 -10.96 -12.97 -11.31
C PHE A 112 -9.78 -13.93 -11.39
N LEU A 113 -9.25 -14.36 -10.24
CA LEU A 113 -8.12 -15.29 -10.17
C LEU A 113 -8.57 -16.72 -9.85
N HIS A 114 -9.88 -16.93 -9.66
CA HIS A 114 -10.49 -18.24 -9.32
C HIS A 114 -9.85 -18.87 -8.06
N GLU A 115 -9.42 -18.02 -7.09
CA GLU A 115 -8.87 -18.51 -5.83
C GLU A 115 -9.97 -19.12 -4.96
N SER A 116 -9.67 -20.26 -4.32
CA SER A 116 -10.65 -20.96 -3.46
C SER A 116 -10.99 -20.15 -2.21
N LEU A 117 -12.27 -20.06 -1.90
CA LEU A 117 -12.78 -19.47 -0.67
C LEU A 117 -13.17 -20.59 0.30
N SER A 118 -12.34 -20.86 1.32
CA SER A 118 -12.67 -21.76 2.41
C SER A 118 -13.51 -21.08 3.48
N ILE A 119 -14.17 -21.84 4.35
CA ILE A 119 -14.89 -21.30 5.51
C ILE A 119 -13.92 -20.52 6.41
N ALA A 120 -12.68 -21.00 6.60
CA ALA A 120 -11.64 -20.33 7.36
C ALA A 120 -11.29 -18.97 6.76
N LYS A 121 -11.13 -18.88 5.42
CA LYS A 121 -10.92 -17.60 4.74
C LYS A 121 -12.11 -16.65 4.91
N GLY A 122 -13.34 -17.15 4.81
CA GLY A 122 -14.54 -16.34 5.06
C GLY A 122 -14.58 -15.74 6.47
N ALA A 123 -14.33 -16.55 7.49
CA ALA A 123 -14.22 -16.09 8.87
C ALA A 123 -13.04 -15.09 9.05
N GLY A 124 -11.89 -15.36 8.42
CA GLY A 124 -10.74 -14.47 8.41
C GLY A 124 -11.05 -13.09 7.82
N ILE A 125 -11.83 -13.01 6.73
CA ILE A 125 -12.29 -11.74 6.13
C ILE A 125 -13.11 -10.94 7.13
N VAL A 126 -14.06 -11.58 7.82
CA VAL A 126 -14.91 -10.90 8.81
C VAL A 126 -14.08 -10.36 9.96
N LEU A 127 -13.16 -11.17 10.51
CA LEU A 127 -12.25 -10.75 11.58
C LEU A 127 -11.35 -9.59 11.15
N LEU A 128 -10.82 -9.65 9.93
CA LEU A 128 -9.94 -8.62 9.38
C LEU A 128 -10.70 -7.30 9.19
N ALA A 129 -11.92 -7.35 8.66
CA ALA A 129 -12.77 -6.19 8.49
C ALA A 129 -13.15 -5.57 9.84
N ALA A 130 -13.62 -6.38 10.80
CA ALA A 130 -13.98 -5.94 12.15
C ALA A 130 -12.77 -5.38 12.90
N GLY A 131 -11.63 -6.07 12.83
CA GLY A 131 -10.37 -5.65 13.45
C GLY A 131 -9.88 -4.31 12.89
N THR A 132 -9.89 -4.16 11.57
CA THR A 132 -9.52 -2.90 10.91
C THR A 132 -10.44 -1.75 11.36
N TYR A 133 -11.74 -1.99 11.43
CA TYR A 133 -12.70 -0.99 11.90
C TYR A 133 -12.47 -0.62 13.38
N LEU A 134 -12.19 -1.58 14.25
CA LEU A 134 -11.90 -1.35 15.67
C LEU A 134 -10.61 -0.53 15.88
N MET A 135 -9.62 -0.67 15.00
CA MET A 135 -8.36 0.06 15.10
C MET A 135 -8.45 1.53 14.71
N ILE A 136 -9.56 1.95 14.08
CA ILE A 136 -9.74 3.34 13.71
C ILE A 136 -10.11 4.14 14.95
N GLU A 137 -9.20 5.03 15.35
CA GLU A 137 -9.42 5.94 16.46
C GLU A 137 -10.28 7.13 15.99
N LYS A 138 -11.36 7.39 16.72
CA LYS A 138 -12.15 8.60 16.52
C LYS A 138 -11.39 9.79 17.12
N LYS A 139 -10.53 10.44 16.34
CA LYS A 139 -10.13 11.81 16.70
C LYS A 139 -11.33 12.72 16.51
N GLN A 140 -11.70 13.44 17.57
CA GLN A 140 -12.69 14.52 17.45
C GLN A 140 -12.15 15.53 16.44
N SER A 141 -12.78 15.63 15.29
CA SER A 141 -12.54 16.72 14.34
C SER A 141 -13.49 17.85 14.71
N ASP A 142 -12.99 18.82 15.46
CA ASP A 142 -13.68 20.12 15.59
C ASP A 142 -13.70 20.74 14.20
N GLY A 143 -14.88 20.85 13.59
CA GLY A 143 -15.10 21.56 12.35
C GLY A 143 -15.42 20.73 11.10
N ALA A 144 -16.24 19.70 11.20
CA ALA A 144 -16.79 19.05 10.02
C ALA A 144 -17.74 20.00 9.29
N ALA A 145 -17.25 20.70 8.26
CA ALA A 145 -18.10 21.30 7.24
C ALA A 145 -19.07 20.21 6.75
N LYS A 146 -20.35 20.61 6.47
CA LYS A 146 -21.39 19.74 5.88
C LYS A 146 -20.89 19.22 4.53
N ALA A 147 -20.07 18.17 4.56
CA ALA A 147 -19.60 17.50 3.36
C ALA A 147 -20.79 16.76 2.78
N GLY A 148 -21.22 17.12 1.58
CA GLY A 148 -22.13 16.31 0.78
C GLY A 148 -21.59 14.88 0.63
N SER A 149 -22.38 13.92 0.20
CA SER A 149 -22.00 12.49 0.06
C SER A 149 -20.85 12.21 -0.90
N SER A 150 -20.30 13.21 -1.57
CA SER A 150 -19.21 13.08 -2.56
C SER A 150 -17.90 12.51 -1.99
N TRP A 151 -17.60 12.72 -0.71
CA TRP A 151 -16.41 12.10 -0.07
C TRP A 151 -16.47 10.56 -0.10
N LEU A 152 -17.67 9.99 0.04
CA LEU A 152 -17.87 8.54 0.02
C LEU A 152 -17.55 7.96 -1.37
N LEU A 153 -17.95 8.66 -2.44
CA LEU A 153 -17.63 8.24 -3.80
C LEU A 153 -16.11 8.18 -4.03
N TYR A 154 -15.38 9.20 -3.58
CA TYR A 154 -13.92 9.21 -3.68
C TYR A 154 -13.27 8.16 -2.77
N ALA A 155 -13.74 7.96 -1.55
CA ALA A 155 -13.22 6.94 -0.64
C ALA A 155 -13.48 5.52 -1.19
N ALA A 156 -14.66 5.25 -1.71
CA ALA A 156 -14.99 3.98 -2.38
C ALA A 156 -14.15 3.79 -3.65
N GLY A 157 -13.98 4.83 -4.46
CA GLY A 157 -13.09 4.81 -5.63
C GLY A 157 -11.65 4.47 -5.24
N SER A 158 -11.12 5.06 -4.16
CA SER A 158 -9.81 4.71 -3.63
C SER A 158 -9.71 3.23 -3.28
N ALA A 159 -10.68 2.67 -2.56
CA ALA A 159 -10.69 1.26 -2.19
C ALA A 159 -10.74 0.33 -3.42
N VAL A 160 -11.56 0.68 -4.42
CA VAL A 160 -11.65 -0.08 -5.67
C VAL A 160 -10.33 -0.06 -6.42
N PHE A 161 -9.73 1.12 -6.63
CA PHE A 161 -8.46 1.22 -7.33
C PHE A 161 -7.30 0.58 -6.55
N ALA A 162 -7.30 0.66 -5.22
CA ALA A 162 -6.31 -0.03 -4.39
C ALA A 162 -6.41 -1.55 -4.53
N SER A 163 -7.62 -2.12 -4.58
CA SER A 163 -7.80 -3.55 -4.80
C SER A 163 -7.42 -3.98 -6.22
N LEU A 164 -7.79 -3.18 -7.23
CA LEU A 164 -7.37 -3.41 -8.61
C LEU A 164 -5.85 -3.37 -8.78
N THR A 165 -5.14 -2.53 -8.05
CA THR A 165 -3.67 -2.49 -8.03
C THR A 165 -3.06 -3.88 -7.78
N SER A 166 -3.56 -4.61 -6.79
CA SER A 166 -3.05 -5.94 -6.42
C SER A 166 -3.43 -7.00 -7.45
N ILE A 167 -4.66 -6.99 -7.94
CA ILE A 167 -5.16 -7.99 -8.91
C ILE A 167 -4.47 -7.82 -10.27
N LEU A 168 -4.46 -6.60 -10.80
CA LEU A 168 -3.78 -6.29 -12.07
C LEU A 168 -2.27 -6.54 -11.96
N GLY A 169 -1.69 -6.18 -10.79
CA GLY A 169 -0.30 -6.45 -10.48
C GLY A 169 0.01 -7.95 -10.47
N LYS A 170 -0.84 -8.78 -9.87
CA LYS A 170 -0.66 -10.24 -9.89
C LYS A 170 -0.73 -10.81 -11.30
N ILE A 171 -1.69 -10.38 -12.11
CA ILE A 171 -1.81 -10.82 -13.50
C ILE A 171 -0.56 -10.40 -14.30
N GLY A 172 -0.13 -9.16 -14.16
CA GLY A 172 1.05 -8.64 -14.86
C GLY A 172 2.35 -9.32 -14.42
N ILE A 173 2.55 -9.54 -13.11
CA ILE A 173 3.79 -10.11 -12.60
C ILE A 173 3.96 -11.60 -12.94
N SER A 174 2.87 -12.33 -13.21
CA SER A 174 2.92 -13.76 -13.56
C SER A 174 3.63 -14.03 -14.88
N GLY A 175 3.70 -13.05 -15.78
CA GLY A 175 4.31 -13.18 -17.11
C GLY A 175 5.74 -12.66 -17.22
N VAL A 176 6.35 -12.21 -16.11
CA VAL A 176 7.67 -11.58 -16.12
C VAL A 176 8.44 -11.89 -14.83
N GLU A 177 9.78 -11.76 -14.83
CA GLU A 177 10.56 -11.83 -13.60
C GLU A 177 10.10 -10.73 -12.61
N SER A 178 9.96 -11.08 -11.33
CA SER A 178 9.29 -10.27 -10.33
C SER A 178 9.92 -8.89 -10.13
N ASN A 179 11.26 -8.80 -10.09
CA ASN A 179 11.94 -7.51 -9.89
C ASN A 179 11.74 -6.61 -11.11
N LEU A 180 11.83 -7.18 -12.33
CA LEU A 180 11.62 -6.45 -13.57
C LEU A 180 10.18 -5.93 -13.68
N GLY A 181 9.19 -6.77 -13.39
CA GLY A 181 7.78 -6.35 -13.37
C GLY A 181 7.51 -5.26 -12.33
N THR A 182 8.11 -5.37 -11.15
CA THR A 182 7.99 -4.34 -10.10
C THR A 182 8.64 -3.03 -10.53
N ALA A 183 9.81 -3.06 -11.19
CA ALA A 183 10.49 -1.86 -11.67
C ALA A 183 9.67 -1.12 -12.76
N ILE A 184 9.14 -1.86 -13.74
CA ILE A 184 8.28 -1.29 -14.80
C ILE A 184 7.05 -0.62 -14.20
N ARG A 185 6.34 -1.33 -13.34
CA ARG A 185 5.17 -0.81 -12.66
C ARG A 185 5.49 0.43 -11.82
N THR A 186 6.63 0.42 -11.11
CA THR A 186 7.07 1.56 -10.29
C THR A 186 7.36 2.79 -11.14
N GLY A 187 7.84 2.61 -12.37
CA GLY A 187 7.99 3.71 -13.33
C GLY A 187 6.68 4.44 -13.59
N VAL A 188 5.58 3.70 -13.79
CA VAL A 188 4.23 4.29 -13.95
C VAL A 188 3.79 5.00 -12.67
N VAL A 189 4.01 4.39 -11.49
CA VAL A 189 3.68 5.00 -10.19
C VAL A 189 4.48 6.29 -9.98
N LEU A 190 5.75 6.34 -10.43
CA LEU A 190 6.56 7.56 -10.38
C LEU A 190 5.89 8.69 -11.18
N VAL A 191 5.52 8.42 -12.43
CA VAL A 191 4.83 9.42 -13.26
C VAL A 191 3.56 9.92 -12.58
N MET A 192 2.73 9.00 -12.06
CA MET A 192 1.49 9.35 -11.36
C MET A 192 1.75 10.19 -10.08
N SER A 193 2.77 9.85 -9.30
CA SER A 193 3.10 10.59 -8.08
C SER A 193 3.57 12.02 -8.37
N TRP A 194 4.37 12.22 -9.41
CA TRP A 194 4.81 13.55 -9.84
C TRP A 194 3.67 14.35 -10.49
N MET A 195 2.85 13.72 -11.31
CA MET A 195 1.63 14.35 -11.84
C MET A 195 0.76 14.88 -10.69
N MET A 196 0.61 14.11 -9.60
CA MET A 196 -0.13 14.55 -8.42
C MET A 196 0.48 15.79 -7.76
N VAL A 197 1.82 15.90 -7.67
CA VAL A 197 2.51 17.09 -7.14
C VAL A 197 2.19 18.33 -8.00
N PHE A 198 2.24 18.20 -9.32
CA PHE A 198 1.99 19.33 -10.24
C PHE A 198 0.51 19.72 -10.27
N VAL A 199 -0.40 18.77 -10.40
CA VAL A 199 -1.86 19.02 -10.43
C VAL A 199 -2.35 19.66 -9.12
N THR A 200 -1.76 19.28 -7.98
CA THR A 200 -2.11 19.89 -6.68
C THR A 200 -1.36 21.20 -6.39
N GLY A 201 -0.55 21.71 -7.35
CA GLY A 201 0.19 22.96 -7.19
C GLY A 201 1.32 22.94 -6.17
N LYS A 202 1.76 21.76 -5.74
CA LYS A 202 2.75 21.60 -4.65
C LYS A 202 4.20 21.61 -5.12
N GLY A 203 4.46 21.89 -6.40
CA GLY A 203 5.82 21.92 -6.95
C GLY A 203 6.77 22.90 -6.23
N LYS A 204 6.25 24.04 -5.79
CA LYS A 204 7.05 25.03 -5.02
C LYS A 204 7.56 24.48 -3.68
N LEU A 205 6.86 23.53 -3.06
CA LEU A 205 7.22 22.94 -1.78
C LEU A 205 8.42 21.99 -1.86
N LEU A 206 8.82 21.58 -3.06
CA LEU A 206 10.01 20.73 -3.26
C LEU A 206 11.28 21.39 -2.74
N ARG A 207 11.42 22.72 -2.90
CA ARG A 207 12.60 23.48 -2.46
C ARG A 207 12.63 23.70 -0.94
N ALA A 208 11.51 23.49 -0.26
CA ALA A 208 11.34 23.71 1.17
C ALA A 208 11.57 22.44 2.01
N VAL A 209 11.96 21.32 1.40
CA VAL A 209 12.17 20.05 2.10
C VAL A 209 13.44 20.12 2.95
N PRO A 210 13.35 19.95 4.29
CA PRO A 210 14.51 19.97 5.17
C PRO A 210 15.43 18.77 4.90
N LYS A 211 16.76 18.98 4.93
CA LYS A 211 17.74 17.91 4.68
C LYS A 211 17.57 16.71 5.60
N ASN A 212 17.27 16.93 6.88
CA ASN A 212 17.04 15.86 7.84
C ASN A 212 15.82 15.01 7.47
N GLU A 213 14.73 15.63 7.01
CA GLU A 213 13.53 14.89 6.57
C GLU A 213 13.77 14.18 5.25
N LEU A 214 14.58 14.76 4.35
CA LEU A 214 14.95 14.13 3.08
C LEU A 214 15.66 12.78 3.32
N VAL A 215 16.57 12.68 4.30
CA VAL A 215 17.21 11.41 4.67
C VAL A 215 16.17 10.35 5.06
N PHE A 216 15.22 10.69 5.93
CA PHE A 216 14.16 9.78 6.34
C PHE A 216 13.22 9.41 5.17
N ILE A 217 12.94 10.36 4.27
CA ILE A 217 12.16 10.10 3.06
C ILE A 217 12.89 9.09 2.16
N CYS A 218 14.21 9.26 1.96
CA CYS A 218 15.01 8.33 1.18
C CYS A 218 15.09 6.94 1.83
N LEU A 219 15.34 6.85 3.14
CA LEU A 219 15.33 5.58 3.87
C LEU A 219 13.97 4.90 3.80
N SER A 220 12.87 5.67 3.92
CA SER A 220 11.52 5.12 3.71
C SER A 220 11.30 4.65 2.29
N GLY A 221 11.97 5.27 1.30
CA GLY A 221 11.96 4.83 -0.09
C GLY A 221 12.62 3.48 -0.29
N LEU A 222 13.79 3.25 0.32
CA LEU A 222 14.46 1.94 0.31
C LEU A 222 13.60 0.87 0.97
N ALA A 223 13.01 1.16 2.14
CA ALA A 223 12.09 0.25 2.81
C ALA A 223 10.84 -0.04 1.96
N THR A 224 10.26 0.99 1.31
CA THR A 224 9.13 0.80 0.38
C THR A 224 9.52 -0.09 -0.81
N GLY A 225 10.71 0.13 -1.38
CA GLY A 225 11.23 -0.70 -2.47
C GLY A 225 11.36 -2.15 -2.06
N GLY A 226 11.98 -2.42 -0.90
CA GLY A 226 12.06 -3.77 -0.33
C GLY A 226 10.69 -4.40 -0.09
N SER A 227 9.74 -3.61 0.45
CA SER A 227 8.35 -4.07 0.63
C SER A 227 7.71 -4.46 -0.70
N TRP A 228 7.78 -3.62 -1.73
CA TRP A 228 7.14 -3.89 -3.03
C TRP A 228 7.77 -5.06 -3.76
N LEU A 229 9.11 -5.18 -3.74
CA LEU A 229 9.79 -6.33 -4.34
C LEU A 229 9.35 -7.64 -3.67
N CYS A 230 9.31 -7.67 -2.34
CA CYS A 230 8.81 -8.81 -1.57
C CYS A 230 7.32 -9.07 -1.85
N TYR A 231 6.48 -8.03 -1.85
CA TYR A 231 5.04 -8.15 -2.10
C TYR A 231 4.73 -8.75 -3.46
N TYR A 232 5.34 -8.21 -4.51
CA TYR A 232 5.09 -8.70 -5.87
C TYR A 232 5.69 -10.09 -6.11
N LYS A 233 6.81 -10.43 -5.46
CA LYS A 233 7.31 -11.80 -5.46
C LYS A 233 6.35 -12.75 -4.74
N ALA A 234 5.82 -12.35 -3.60
CA ALA A 234 4.80 -13.11 -2.89
C ALA A 234 3.52 -13.27 -3.73
N LEU A 235 3.06 -12.21 -4.41
CA LEU A 235 1.91 -12.27 -5.32
C LEU A 235 2.16 -13.17 -6.53
N GLN A 236 3.38 -13.20 -7.06
CA GLN A 236 3.73 -14.08 -8.17
C GLN A 236 3.56 -15.55 -7.82
N ASP A 237 4.03 -15.95 -6.63
CA ASP A 237 4.13 -17.35 -6.22
C ASP A 237 2.98 -17.82 -5.31
N GLY A 238 2.20 -16.89 -4.73
CA GLY A 238 1.16 -17.17 -3.73
C GLY A 238 -0.21 -16.56 -4.05
N PRO A 239 -1.27 -16.98 -3.37
CA PRO A 239 -2.62 -16.47 -3.58
C PRO A 239 -2.76 -15.03 -3.08
N ALA A 240 -3.37 -14.15 -3.91
CA ALA A 240 -3.56 -12.75 -3.58
C ALA A 240 -4.50 -12.57 -2.37
N SER A 241 -5.47 -13.48 -2.21
CA SER A 241 -6.39 -13.51 -1.07
C SER A 241 -5.71 -13.74 0.28
N VAL A 242 -4.47 -14.25 0.30
CA VAL A 242 -3.68 -14.48 1.51
C VAL A 242 -2.51 -13.51 1.62
N VAL A 243 -1.84 -13.21 0.52
CA VAL A 243 -0.70 -12.27 0.49
C VAL A 243 -1.12 -10.86 0.95
N ALA A 244 -2.26 -10.36 0.45
CA ALA A 244 -2.73 -9.03 0.81
C ALA A 244 -3.05 -8.87 2.32
N PRO A 245 -3.71 -9.81 3.00
CA PRO A 245 -3.85 -9.78 4.46
C PRO A 245 -2.54 -9.85 5.23
N ILE A 246 -1.58 -10.71 4.81
CA ILE A 246 -0.27 -10.80 5.48
C ILE A 246 0.46 -9.46 5.42
N ASP A 247 0.42 -8.76 4.29
CA ASP A 247 1.02 -7.42 4.16
C ASP A 247 0.44 -6.42 5.18
N LYS A 248 -0.85 -6.57 5.57
CA LYS A 248 -1.48 -5.73 6.62
C LYS A 248 -0.92 -5.99 8.02
N LEU A 249 -0.21 -7.09 8.26
CA LEU A 249 0.53 -7.31 9.51
C LEU A 249 1.69 -6.31 9.68
N SER A 250 2.03 -5.54 8.66
CA SER A 250 2.91 -4.36 8.78
C SER A 250 2.49 -3.41 9.91
N ILE A 251 1.21 -3.42 10.28
CA ILE A 251 0.70 -2.66 11.42
C ILE A 251 1.34 -3.08 12.75
N LEU A 252 1.69 -4.36 12.93
CA LEU A 252 2.41 -4.85 14.11
C LEU A 252 3.77 -4.18 14.26
N VAL A 253 4.51 -4.12 13.13
CA VAL A 253 5.82 -3.47 13.08
C VAL A 253 5.67 -1.98 13.38
N THR A 254 4.69 -1.31 12.75
CA THR A 254 4.42 0.11 12.99
C THR A 254 4.09 0.40 14.45
N ILE A 255 3.24 -0.42 15.08
CA ILE A 255 2.84 -0.27 16.48
C ILE A 255 4.02 -0.50 17.42
N LEU A 256 4.79 -1.57 17.20
CA LEU A 256 5.99 -1.87 17.99
C LEU A 256 6.96 -0.71 17.97
N PHE A 257 7.26 -0.15 16.78
CA PHE A 257 8.13 1.00 16.66
C PHE A 257 7.52 2.27 17.24
N SER A 258 6.22 2.52 17.06
CA SER A 258 5.55 3.66 17.69
C SER A 258 5.62 3.60 19.21
N TRP A 259 5.50 2.41 19.79
CA TRP A 259 5.67 2.22 21.22
C TRP A 259 7.12 2.44 21.68
N LEU A 260 8.10 1.88 20.97
CA LEU A 260 9.52 2.00 21.32
C LEU A 260 10.08 3.41 21.13
N VAL A 261 9.71 4.09 20.02
CA VAL A 261 10.34 5.35 19.61
C VAL A 261 9.53 6.58 20.03
N PHE A 262 8.20 6.49 19.93
CA PHE A 262 7.31 7.61 20.24
C PHE A 262 6.58 7.45 21.56
N HIS A 263 6.77 6.30 22.26
CA HIS A 263 6.10 5.95 23.53
C HIS A 263 4.56 6.03 23.43
N GLU A 264 4.01 5.82 22.23
CA GLU A 264 2.57 5.82 21.98
C GLU A 264 1.96 4.52 22.55
N LYS A 265 0.89 4.66 23.36
CA LYS A 265 0.18 3.52 23.94
C LYS A 265 -1.04 3.17 23.10
N LEU A 266 -1.27 1.89 22.86
CA LEU A 266 -2.50 1.40 22.26
C LEU A 266 -3.68 1.55 23.21
N THR A 267 -4.82 2.00 22.67
CA THR A 267 -6.08 1.92 23.41
C THR A 267 -6.55 0.45 23.50
N LYS A 268 -7.35 0.10 24.50
CA LYS A 268 -7.92 -1.26 24.63
C LYS A 268 -8.70 -1.67 23.37
N LYS A 269 -9.39 -0.71 22.75
CA LYS A 269 -10.14 -0.92 21.50
C LYS A 269 -9.22 -1.25 20.34
N SER A 270 -8.14 -0.47 20.17
CA SER A 270 -7.15 -0.71 19.11
C SER A 270 -6.39 -2.02 19.33
N ALA A 271 -6.12 -2.40 20.59
CA ALA A 271 -5.50 -3.69 20.92
C ALA A 271 -6.41 -4.87 20.54
N ALA A 272 -7.70 -4.79 20.84
CA ALA A 272 -8.68 -5.82 20.43
C ALA A 272 -8.79 -5.90 18.90
N GLY A 273 -8.80 -4.75 18.21
CA GLY A 273 -8.77 -4.69 16.75
C GLY A 273 -7.51 -5.33 16.16
N LEU A 274 -6.35 -5.09 16.77
CA LEU A 274 -5.08 -5.70 16.37
C LEU A 274 -5.13 -7.23 16.48
N VAL A 275 -5.62 -7.75 17.59
CA VAL A 275 -5.79 -9.21 17.79
C VAL A 275 -6.72 -9.80 16.72
N ALA A 276 -7.80 -9.10 16.38
CA ALA A 276 -8.73 -9.54 15.33
C ALA A 276 -8.07 -9.53 13.94
N VAL A 277 -7.27 -8.51 13.60
CA VAL A 277 -6.53 -8.44 12.32
C VAL A 277 -5.51 -9.58 12.23
N VAL A 278 -4.74 -9.79 13.27
CA VAL A 278 -3.74 -10.88 13.33
C VAL A 278 -4.41 -12.24 13.25
N GLY A 279 -5.41 -12.49 14.09
CA GLY A 279 -6.16 -13.75 14.10
C GLY A 279 -6.86 -14.02 12.78
N GLY A 280 -7.49 -13.01 12.19
CA GLY A 280 -8.12 -13.10 10.85
C GLY A 280 -7.11 -13.44 9.76
N THR A 281 -5.92 -12.81 9.78
CA THR A 281 -4.86 -13.09 8.79
C THR A 281 -4.30 -14.50 8.96
N LEU A 282 -4.06 -14.95 10.21
CA LEU A 282 -3.57 -16.31 10.49
C LEU A 282 -4.60 -17.38 10.10
N LEU A 283 -5.88 -17.11 10.34
CA LEU A 283 -6.96 -18.02 9.93
C LEU A 283 -7.04 -18.20 8.41
N MET A 284 -6.63 -17.19 7.64
CA MET A 284 -6.58 -17.29 6.17
C MET A 284 -5.42 -18.15 5.65
N LEU A 285 -4.46 -18.49 6.48
CA LEU A 285 -3.37 -19.41 6.14
C LEU A 285 -3.78 -20.89 6.20
N LEU A 286 -4.93 -21.16 6.85
CA LEU A 286 -5.54 -22.49 6.93
C LEU A 286 -6.45 -22.74 5.73
#